data_c0a79022523fc57e474f190d11e40076
#
_entry.id   c0a79022523fc57e474f190d11e40076
#
_cell.length_a   1.000
_cell.length_b   1.000
_cell.length_c   1.000
_cell.angle_alpha   90.00
_cell.angle_beta   90.00
_cell.angle_gamma   90.00
#
_symmetry.space_group_name_H-M   'P 1'
#
loop_
_entity.id
_entity.type
_entity.pdbx_description
1 polymer ?
#
loop_
_entity_poly.entity_id
_entity_poly.type
_entity_poly.pdbx_seq_one_letter_code
_entity_poly.pdbx_strand_id
1 'polypeptide(L)'
;MKPLCLLTGLLCAPAVLLHAQVDEKLKADIVSTGYVHSPLPLDETKAFETFGLKKKVLETVMLCDMEDFSKWSHKGIGKIGLTDERSKSGKYSLRLEAPAHPEKILGWGLGRGTCMASYDIGGVNWEGYNRLKFYIYPTCEGARSIYLNLYVENDGEIKVPDIYGREGYHEINLKNNQWNECFVEMSGLARDKVTKISFAIEVFGKERTMGDFLRFDVDAVELQKVENPETVKGWMPAQNRIIFSTTGYSIESPKSAIVNVEKHGGQFQLKDAATQAIVYTGPVRKEKTGLGEFETIDFSDFKTQGRYVIQVGDVTTLPFYIHQDVWEDSAWRMVNFLFCERCGYPVPGKHGACHNDLHATYNGHIIPINGGWHDAADMSQQTLQTGEIAYSLLLMAERAKEKGNVDLYNRLMEEALWGMDYVMKTRLGDGYRAQTWGTNLWTDGKVGTDDDAGRRELLVHNGALENFLLAGIEAYASMRIENDERLRVI
;
A
#
# COMPACT_ATOMS: atom_id res chain seq x y z
N MET A 1 23.99 54.46 -46.26
CA MET A 1 22.84 53.80 -45.66
C MET A 1 22.98 52.31 -45.90
N LYS A 2 23.34 51.53 -44.88
CA LYS A 2 23.47 50.04 -44.95
C LYS A 2 22.17 49.47 -44.40
N PRO A 3 21.60 48.44 -44.99
CA PRO A 3 20.44 47.73 -44.43
C PRO A 3 20.87 46.78 -43.32
N LEU A 4 20.16 46.85 -42.20
CA LEU A 4 20.29 46.01 -41.04
C LEU A 4 19.58 44.68 -41.33
N CYS A 5 20.33 43.59 -41.48
CA CYS A 5 19.75 42.23 -41.47
C CYS A 5 19.40 41.81 -40.07
N LEU A 6 18.10 41.70 -39.76
CA LEU A 6 17.62 41.01 -38.56
C LEU A 6 17.79 39.50 -38.79
N LEU A 7 18.75 38.90 -38.09
CA LEU A 7 18.80 37.44 -37.91
C LEU A 7 17.80 37.09 -36.80
N THR A 8 16.67 36.55 -37.18
CA THR A 8 15.78 35.84 -36.26
C THR A 8 16.43 34.50 -35.91
N GLY A 9 17.18 34.47 -34.83
CA GLY A 9 17.65 33.22 -34.24
C GLY A 9 16.47 32.48 -33.62
N LEU A 10 16.04 31.39 -34.30
CA LEU A 10 15.23 30.37 -33.64
C LEU A 10 16.08 29.76 -32.51
N LEU A 11 15.80 30.14 -31.27
CA LEU A 11 16.24 29.41 -30.12
C LEU A 11 15.48 28.08 -30.11
N CYS A 12 16.06 27.04 -30.69
CA CYS A 12 15.75 25.67 -30.34
C CYS A 12 16.12 25.51 -28.87
N ALA A 13 15.15 25.68 -27.97
CA ALA A 13 15.29 25.17 -26.63
C ALA A 13 15.56 23.67 -26.74
N PRO A 14 16.61 23.13 -26.13
CA PRO A 14 16.82 21.71 -26.11
C PRO A 14 15.55 21.12 -25.46
N ALA A 15 14.88 20.22 -26.18
CA ALA A 15 13.85 19.38 -25.59
C ALA A 15 14.55 18.65 -24.45
N VAL A 16 14.29 19.10 -23.23
CA VAL A 16 14.69 18.37 -22.01
C VAL A 16 13.95 17.06 -22.13
N LEU A 17 14.66 16.03 -22.52
CA LEU A 17 14.21 14.65 -22.43
C LEU A 17 13.91 14.40 -20.96
N LEU A 18 12.66 14.62 -20.54
CA LEU A 18 12.16 14.16 -19.27
C LEU A 18 12.11 12.63 -19.36
N HIS A 19 13.23 12.03 -18.99
CA HIS A 19 13.32 10.59 -18.78
C HIS A 19 12.35 10.22 -17.66
N ALA A 20 11.94 8.96 -17.58
CA ALA A 20 11.53 8.35 -16.33
C ALA A 20 12.79 8.37 -15.45
N GLN A 21 13.09 9.53 -14.90
CA GLN A 21 14.32 9.74 -14.17
C GLN A 21 14.11 9.25 -12.77
N VAL A 22 14.99 8.36 -12.38
CA VAL A 22 15.42 8.25 -10.99
C VAL A 22 15.46 9.67 -10.45
N ASP A 23 14.84 9.89 -9.30
CA ASP A 23 15.03 11.15 -8.59
C ASP A 23 16.53 11.32 -8.36
N GLU A 24 17.19 12.15 -9.15
CA GLU A 24 18.65 12.33 -9.13
C GLU A 24 19.13 12.81 -7.76
N LYS A 25 18.29 13.50 -7.02
CA LYS A 25 18.60 13.89 -5.63
C LYS A 25 18.62 12.65 -4.74
N LEU A 26 17.63 11.77 -4.86
CA LEU A 26 17.58 10.51 -4.11
C LEU A 26 18.78 9.64 -4.46
N LYS A 27 19.08 9.48 -5.72
CA LYS A 27 20.23 8.73 -6.18
C LYS A 27 21.53 9.29 -5.63
N ALA A 28 21.71 10.63 -5.67
CA ALA A 28 22.88 11.29 -5.09
C ALA A 28 22.98 11.05 -3.58
N ASP A 29 21.88 11.15 -2.84
CA ASP A 29 21.86 10.89 -1.40
C ASP A 29 22.23 9.44 -1.08
N ILE A 30 21.72 8.47 -1.82
CA ILE A 30 22.04 7.04 -1.64
C ILE A 30 23.49 6.75 -2.00
N VAL A 31 23.95 7.16 -3.18
CA VAL A 31 25.29 6.83 -3.70
C VAL A 31 26.40 7.58 -2.96
N SER A 32 26.21 8.87 -2.63
CA SER A 32 27.25 9.69 -2.01
C SER A 32 27.46 9.38 -0.55
N THR A 33 26.41 8.98 0.17
CA THR A 33 26.45 8.75 1.62
C THR A 33 26.32 7.29 2.01
N GLY A 34 25.97 6.41 1.06
CA GLY A 34 25.59 5.01 1.30
C GLY A 34 24.20 4.87 1.96
N TYR A 35 23.57 5.98 2.38
CA TYR A 35 22.31 5.96 3.12
C TYR A 35 21.38 7.10 2.67
N VAL A 36 20.07 6.84 2.73
CA VAL A 36 19.07 7.89 2.62
C VAL A 36 18.80 8.45 4.00
N HIS A 37 19.13 9.72 4.21
CA HIS A 37 18.99 10.39 5.50
C HIS A 37 17.57 10.87 5.79
N SER A 38 16.70 10.90 4.82
CA SER A 38 15.30 11.29 4.98
C SER A 38 14.39 10.38 4.15
N PRO A 39 13.15 10.17 4.61
CA PRO A 39 12.16 9.51 3.78
C PRO A 39 12.01 10.26 2.47
N LEU A 40 11.84 9.51 1.38
CA LEU A 40 11.43 10.11 0.12
C LEU A 40 10.17 10.92 0.33
N PRO A 41 10.07 12.12 -0.26
CA PRO A 41 8.82 12.83 -0.27
C PRO A 41 7.74 11.91 -0.85
N LEU A 42 6.61 11.85 -0.16
CA LEU A 42 5.43 11.17 -0.68
C LEU A 42 5.12 11.79 -2.04
N ASP A 43 4.87 10.95 -3.04
CA ASP A 43 4.32 11.43 -4.29
C ASP A 43 2.94 12.00 -4.02
N GLU A 44 2.88 13.33 -3.91
CA GLU A 44 1.63 14.06 -3.68
C GLU A 44 0.79 14.19 -4.96
N THR A 45 1.18 13.56 -6.05
CA THR A 45 0.36 13.55 -7.27
C THR A 45 -0.95 12.81 -7.10
N LYS A 46 -1.44 12.60 -5.91
CA LYS A 46 -2.79 12.15 -5.44
C LYS A 46 -3.84 11.86 -6.54
N ALA A 47 -3.37 11.62 -7.78
CA ALA A 47 -4.22 11.43 -8.92
C ALA A 47 -5.19 10.25 -8.72
N PHE A 48 -4.75 9.22 -7.99
CA PHE A 48 -5.60 8.08 -7.68
C PHE A 48 -6.51 8.33 -6.49
N GLU A 49 -6.05 8.95 -5.41
CA GLU A 49 -6.89 9.25 -4.25
C GLU A 49 -8.03 10.19 -4.60
N THR A 50 -7.79 11.21 -5.42
CA THR A 50 -8.83 12.18 -5.80
C THR A 50 -9.69 11.71 -6.96
N PHE A 51 -9.23 10.78 -7.78
CA PHE A 51 -9.93 10.34 -8.98
C PHE A 51 -11.22 9.58 -8.65
N GLY A 52 -11.22 8.71 -7.66
CA GLY A 52 -12.41 8.02 -7.17
C GLY A 52 -13.40 8.94 -6.45
N LEU A 53 -12.90 10.01 -5.80
CA LEU A 53 -13.72 10.92 -5.00
C LEU A 53 -14.45 11.99 -5.83
N LYS A 54 -13.91 12.36 -7.00
CA LYS A 54 -14.44 13.43 -7.88
C LYS A 54 -15.58 13.00 -8.80
N LYS A 55 -16.24 11.88 -8.50
CA LYS A 55 -17.41 11.46 -9.29
C LYS A 55 -18.56 12.46 -9.12
N LYS A 56 -19.26 12.75 -10.22
CA LYS A 56 -20.45 13.60 -10.15
C LYS A 56 -21.55 12.90 -9.38
N VAL A 57 -22.06 13.58 -8.35
CA VAL A 57 -23.19 13.11 -7.57
C VAL A 57 -24.48 13.45 -8.32
N LEU A 58 -25.30 12.44 -8.59
CA LEU A 58 -26.59 12.56 -9.28
C LEU A 58 -27.73 12.70 -8.28
N GLU A 59 -27.64 12.03 -7.13
CA GLU A 59 -28.67 12.02 -6.09
C GLU A 59 -28.02 11.81 -4.73
N THR A 60 -28.56 12.45 -3.69
CA THR A 60 -28.14 12.25 -2.29
C THR A 60 -29.39 12.13 -1.42
N VAL A 61 -29.38 11.13 -0.53
CA VAL A 61 -30.40 10.92 0.49
C VAL A 61 -29.72 10.86 1.85
N MET A 62 -30.14 11.70 2.80
CA MET A 62 -29.69 11.61 4.17
C MET A 62 -30.25 10.34 4.80
N LEU A 63 -29.37 9.44 5.23
CA LEU A 63 -29.72 8.21 5.91
C LEU A 63 -29.85 8.44 7.41
N CYS A 64 -28.88 9.14 7.99
CA CYS A 64 -28.86 9.49 9.41
C CYS A 64 -28.09 10.80 9.62
N ASP A 65 -28.76 11.78 10.22
CA ASP A 65 -28.23 13.10 10.56
C ASP A 65 -27.72 13.21 12.01
N MET A 66 -27.73 12.09 12.74
CA MET A 66 -27.35 11.97 14.17
C MET A 66 -28.20 12.82 15.14
N GLU A 67 -29.36 13.29 14.74
CA GLU A 67 -30.25 14.05 15.65
C GLU A 67 -31.19 13.14 16.46
N ASP A 68 -31.34 11.86 16.07
CA ASP A 68 -32.14 10.84 16.75
C ASP A 68 -31.32 9.60 17.08
N PHE A 69 -31.27 9.26 18.38
CA PHE A 69 -30.54 8.10 18.89
C PHE A 69 -31.37 6.80 18.92
N SER A 70 -32.66 6.88 18.68
CA SER A 70 -33.61 5.76 18.93
C SER A 70 -33.33 4.48 18.12
N LYS A 71 -32.72 4.61 16.93
CA LYS A 71 -32.35 3.50 16.06
C LYS A 71 -30.94 2.95 16.27
N TRP A 72 -30.17 3.56 17.18
CA TRP A 72 -28.83 3.12 17.50
C TRP A 72 -28.82 2.10 18.63
N SER A 73 -27.99 1.09 18.47
CA SER A 73 -27.71 0.07 19.50
C SER A 73 -26.22 -0.11 19.70
N HIS A 74 -25.83 -0.47 20.92
CA HIS A 74 -24.43 -0.70 21.29
C HIS A 74 -24.17 -2.18 21.54
N LYS A 75 -22.98 -2.63 21.13
CA LYS A 75 -22.47 -3.97 21.46
C LYS A 75 -20.97 -3.90 21.78
N GLY A 76 -20.55 -4.64 22.81
CA GLY A 76 -19.14 -4.82 23.15
C GLY A 76 -18.66 -3.93 24.29
N ILE A 77 -17.39 -3.53 24.24
CA ILE A 77 -16.76 -2.66 25.25
C ILE A 77 -17.06 -1.19 25.01
N GLY A 78 -16.83 -0.37 26.04
CA GLY A 78 -17.00 1.08 25.93
C GLY A 78 -18.47 1.51 25.91
N LYS A 79 -18.75 2.60 25.22
CA LYS A 79 -20.10 3.19 25.13
C LYS A 79 -20.30 3.96 23.83
N ILE A 80 -21.57 4.18 23.49
CA ILE A 80 -21.98 5.10 22.41
C ILE A 80 -23.00 6.11 22.93
N GLY A 81 -23.12 7.24 22.26
CA GLY A 81 -24.11 8.27 22.56
C GLY A 81 -23.99 9.47 21.65
N LEU A 82 -25.00 10.34 21.70
CA LEU A 82 -24.93 11.63 21.00
C LEU A 82 -24.02 12.59 21.78
N THR A 83 -23.27 13.41 21.05
CA THR A 83 -22.44 14.47 21.60
C THR A 83 -22.68 15.76 20.84
N ASP A 84 -22.71 16.90 21.56
CA ASP A 84 -22.78 18.24 21.01
C ASP A 84 -21.42 18.98 21.04
N GLU A 85 -20.35 18.29 21.45
CA GLU A 85 -19.00 18.89 21.44
C GLU A 85 -18.58 19.29 20.03
N ARG A 86 -19.00 18.53 19.04
CA ARG A 86 -18.75 18.79 17.62
C ARG A 86 -19.75 18.07 16.74
N SER A 87 -20.15 18.72 15.65
CA SER A 87 -20.95 18.14 14.59
C SER A 87 -20.45 18.61 13.23
N LYS A 88 -20.76 17.89 12.19
CA LYS A 88 -20.52 18.28 10.80
C LYS A 88 -21.80 18.86 10.20
N SER A 89 -22.93 18.34 10.62
CA SER A 89 -24.29 18.76 10.25
C SER A 89 -25.16 18.78 11.50
N GLY A 90 -26.17 19.65 11.57
CA GLY A 90 -27.07 19.71 12.71
C GLY A 90 -26.36 20.07 14.02
N LYS A 91 -26.86 19.51 15.12
CA LYS A 91 -26.40 19.79 16.48
C LYS A 91 -25.52 18.69 17.06
N TYR A 92 -25.78 17.44 16.73
CA TYR A 92 -25.15 16.29 17.32
C TYR A 92 -24.33 15.48 16.34
N SER A 93 -23.38 14.73 16.85
CA SER A 93 -22.73 13.58 16.19
C SER A 93 -22.84 12.35 17.07
N LEU A 94 -22.69 11.17 16.50
CA LEU A 94 -22.62 9.91 17.21
C LEU A 94 -21.21 9.68 17.71
N ARG A 95 -21.00 9.65 19.02
CA ARG A 95 -19.72 9.28 19.65
C ARG A 95 -19.67 7.79 19.97
N LEU A 96 -18.61 7.14 19.48
CA LEU A 96 -18.14 5.86 19.97
C LEU A 96 -16.92 6.13 20.87
N GLU A 97 -16.91 5.57 22.09
CA GLU A 97 -15.79 5.68 23.02
C GLU A 97 -15.43 4.29 23.56
N ALA A 98 -14.20 3.86 23.32
CA ALA A 98 -13.68 2.59 23.82
C ALA A 98 -12.44 2.80 24.68
N PRO A 99 -12.25 2.01 25.77
CA PRO A 99 -10.98 2.01 26.48
C PRO A 99 -9.86 1.53 25.54
N ALA A 100 -8.75 2.24 25.53
CA ALA A 100 -7.59 1.86 24.71
C ALA A 100 -6.88 0.60 25.25
N HIS A 101 -7.03 0.34 26.54
CA HIS A 101 -6.41 -0.78 27.25
C HIS A 101 -7.48 -1.67 27.90
N PRO A 102 -8.18 -2.52 27.11
CA PRO A 102 -9.22 -3.38 27.68
C PRO A 102 -8.62 -4.48 28.57
N GLU A 103 -9.31 -4.80 29.68
CA GLU A 103 -8.84 -5.80 30.63
C GLU A 103 -8.89 -7.24 30.11
N LYS A 104 -9.69 -7.51 29.08
CA LYS A 104 -9.83 -8.85 28.50
C LYS A 104 -8.56 -9.27 27.80
N ILE A 105 -7.80 -10.15 28.42
CA ILE A 105 -6.56 -10.70 27.90
C ILE A 105 -6.87 -11.93 27.04
N LEU A 106 -6.41 -11.93 25.79
CA LEU A 106 -6.34 -13.13 24.96
C LEU A 106 -5.03 -13.89 25.23
N GLY A 107 -4.92 -15.13 24.73
CA GLY A 107 -3.81 -16.03 25.01
C GLY A 107 -2.39 -15.51 24.72
N TRP A 108 -2.24 -14.31 24.17
CA TRP A 108 -0.96 -13.65 23.89
C TRP A 108 -0.65 -12.51 24.88
N GLY A 109 -1.39 -12.41 25.96
CA GLY A 109 -1.21 -11.36 26.97
C GLY A 109 -1.71 -9.97 26.55
N LEU A 110 -2.43 -9.86 25.43
CA LEU A 110 -2.98 -8.62 24.93
C LEU A 110 -4.46 -8.47 25.28
N GLY A 111 -4.85 -7.29 25.74
CA GLY A 111 -6.26 -6.92 25.86
C GLY A 111 -6.89 -6.72 24.48
N ARG A 112 -8.08 -7.27 24.26
CA ARG A 112 -8.82 -7.10 23.01
C ARG A 112 -10.28 -6.82 23.27
N GLY A 113 -10.87 -5.93 22.47
CA GLY A 113 -12.29 -5.66 22.54
C GLY A 113 -12.80 -4.90 21.31
N THR A 114 -14.11 -4.92 21.14
CA THR A 114 -14.79 -4.19 20.06
C THR A 114 -15.86 -3.29 20.68
N CYS A 115 -15.89 -2.01 20.31
CA CYS A 115 -17.00 -1.08 20.61
C CYS A 115 -17.75 -0.85 19.30
N MET A 116 -18.99 -1.33 19.22
CA MET A 116 -19.78 -1.27 17.99
C MET A 116 -21.05 -0.48 18.19
N ALA A 117 -21.30 0.47 17.28
CA ALA A 117 -22.54 1.22 17.15
C ALA A 117 -23.28 0.74 15.89
N SER A 118 -24.48 0.25 16.03
CA SER A 118 -25.30 -0.27 14.93
C SER A 118 -26.57 0.54 14.74
N TYR A 119 -26.83 0.98 13.50
CA TYR A 119 -28.04 1.68 13.09
C TYR A 119 -28.97 0.75 12.35
N ASP A 120 -30.22 0.65 12.81
CA ASP A 120 -31.25 -0.18 12.18
C ASP A 120 -31.80 0.48 10.94
N ILE A 121 -31.67 -0.20 9.80
CA ILE A 121 -32.17 0.23 8.49
C ILE A 121 -33.54 -0.36 8.18
N GLY A 122 -33.89 -1.50 8.78
CA GLY A 122 -35.20 -2.13 8.63
C GLY A 122 -35.40 -2.93 7.34
N GLY A 123 -34.35 -3.32 6.64
CA GLY A 123 -34.46 -4.18 5.44
C GLY A 123 -34.86 -3.41 4.18
N VAL A 124 -34.19 -2.30 3.88
CA VAL A 124 -34.47 -1.43 2.72
C VAL A 124 -33.56 -1.81 1.54
N ASN A 125 -34.12 -1.76 0.32
CA ASN A 125 -33.37 -1.94 -0.91
C ASN A 125 -32.57 -0.66 -1.24
N TRP A 126 -31.24 -0.81 -1.39
CA TRP A 126 -30.30 0.25 -1.75
C TRP A 126 -29.70 0.12 -3.15
N GLU A 127 -30.19 -0.77 -3.99
CA GLU A 127 -29.62 -0.97 -5.34
C GLU A 127 -29.66 0.29 -6.22
N GLY A 128 -30.58 1.23 -5.93
CA GLY A 128 -30.61 2.54 -6.58
C GLY A 128 -29.44 3.46 -6.25
N TYR A 129 -28.67 3.16 -5.20
CA TYR A 129 -27.53 3.92 -4.74
C TYR A 129 -26.25 3.10 -4.87
N ASN A 130 -25.12 3.75 -5.06
CA ASN A 130 -23.85 3.08 -5.32
C ASN A 130 -22.70 3.58 -4.45
N ARG A 131 -22.94 4.56 -3.57
CA ARG A 131 -21.94 5.08 -2.64
C ARG A 131 -22.56 5.47 -1.31
N LEU A 132 -21.87 5.14 -0.22
CA LEU A 132 -22.13 5.65 1.12
C LEU A 132 -21.12 6.75 1.42
N LYS A 133 -21.57 7.89 1.94
CA LYS A 133 -20.76 9.02 2.36
C LYS A 133 -21.05 9.35 3.81
N PHE A 134 -20.04 9.70 4.58
CA PHE A 134 -20.18 10.13 5.98
C PHE A 134 -18.93 10.89 6.43
N TYR A 135 -18.98 11.43 7.63
CA TYR A 135 -17.84 12.10 8.24
C TYR A 135 -17.44 11.43 9.54
N ILE A 136 -16.14 11.37 9.82
CA ILE A 136 -15.58 10.83 11.06
C ILE A 136 -14.53 11.80 11.60
N TYR A 137 -14.63 12.09 12.90
CA TYR A 137 -13.63 12.83 13.66
C TYR A 137 -13.03 11.91 14.75
N PRO A 138 -11.82 11.36 14.55
CA PRO A 138 -11.14 10.59 15.59
C PRO A 138 -10.45 11.50 16.60
N THR A 139 -10.43 11.07 17.86
CA THR A 139 -9.61 11.62 18.94
C THR A 139 -8.95 10.44 19.63
N CYS A 140 -7.75 10.09 19.17
CA CYS A 140 -7.02 8.90 19.57
C CYS A 140 -5.59 9.32 19.93
N GLU A 141 -5.39 9.75 21.18
CA GLU A 141 -4.08 10.23 21.66
C GLU A 141 -3.07 9.09 21.65
N GLY A 142 -1.88 9.35 21.08
CA GLY A 142 -0.77 8.39 21.03
C GLY A 142 -0.97 7.19 20.10
N ALA A 143 -2.12 7.07 19.41
CA ALA A 143 -2.34 6.00 18.46
C ALA A 143 -1.55 6.20 17.17
N ARG A 144 -0.84 5.16 16.72
CA ARG A 144 -0.07 5.17 15.46
C ARG A 144 -0.94 4.90 14.25
N SER A 145 -1.88 3.99 14.38
CA SER A 145 -2.84 3.62 13.35
C SER A 145 -4.23 4.01 13.81
N ILE A 146 -4.93 4.79 13.00
CA ILE A 146 -6.27 5.29 13.33
C ILE A 146 -7.20 4.86 12.22
N TYR A 147 -8.09 3.95 12.55
CA TYR A 147 -9.08 3.43 11.62
C TYR A 147 -10.39 3.13 12.34
N LEU A 148 -11.46 3.09 11.58
CA LEU A 148 -12.78 2.67 12.03
C LEU A 148 -13.33 1.65 11.04
N ASN A 149 -13.93 0.59 11.56
CA ASN A 149 -14.57 -0.42 10.73
C ASN A 149 -16.01 -0.05 10.44
N LEU A 150 -16.44 -0.21 9.21
CA LEU A 150 -17.82 -0.13 8.76
C LEU A 150 -18.30 -1.51 8.33
N TYR A 151 -19.49 -1.88 8.73
CA TYR A 151 -20.19 -3.07 8.28
C TYR A 151 -21.53 -2.68 7.66
N VAL A 152 -21.86 -3.27 6.52
CA VAL A 152 -23.15 -3.17 5.85
C VAL A 152 -23.76 -4.58 5.83
N GLU A 153 -24.82 -4.78 6.62
CA GLU A 153 -25.48 -6.08 6.72
C GLU A 153 -26.67 -6.15 5.74
N ASN A 154 -26.71 -7.17 4.91
CA ASN A 154 -27.77 -7.43 3.94
C ASN A 154 -28.42 -8.79 4.18
N ASP A 155 -29.75 -8.85 4.25
CA ASP A 155 -30.55 -10.08 4.40
C ASP A 155 -31.45 -10.30 3.19
N GLY A 156 -30.95 -9.96 2.00
CA GLY A 156 -31.62 -10.16 0.74
C GLY A 156 -31.29 -11.49 0.07
N GLU A 157 -31.77 -11.66 -1.14
CA GLU A 157 -31.52 -12.85 -1.97
C GLU A 157 -30.14 -12.80 -2.65
N ILE A 158 -29.66 -11.59 -2.94
CA ILE A 158 -28.35 -11.39 -3.57
C ILE A 158 -27.25 -11.66 -2.55
N LYS A 159 -26.31 -12.53 -2.92
CA LYS A 159 -25.12 -12.82 -2.14
C LYS A 159 -23.88 -12.52 -2.96
N VAL A 160 -22.93 -11.84 -2.34
CA VAL A 160 -21.59 -11.58 -2.91
C VAL A 160 -20.62 -12.53 -2.21
N PRO A 161 -20.00 -13.47 -2.93
CA PRO A 161 -19.06 -14.40 -2.31
C PRO A 161 -17.86 -13.66 -1.74
N ASP A 162 -17.58 -13.87 -0.46
CA ASP A 162 -16.34 -13.49 0.20
C ASP A 162 -15.76 -14.73 0.88
N ILE A 163 -14.56 -15.16 0.45
CA ILE A 163 -13.87 -16.33 0.99
C ILE A 163 -13.57 -16.23 2.49
N TYR A 164 -13.59 -15.02 3.05
CA TYR A 164 -13.37 -14.75 4.46
C TYR A 164 -14.66 -14.44 5.23
N GLY A 165 -15.83 -14.50 4.58
CA GLY A 165 -17.12 -14.19 5.21
C GLY A 165 -17.25 -12.75 5.69
N ARG A 166 -16.62 -11.79 5.00
CA ARG A 166 -16.56 -10.37 5.39
C ARG A 166 -17.38 -9.48 4.46
N GLU A 167 -18.42 -10.01 3.86
CA GLU A 167 -19.33 -9.22 3.01
C GLU A 167 -19.77 -7.94 3.72
N GLY A 168 -19.61 -6.81 3.05
CA GLY A 168 -19.96 -5.49 3.60
C GLY A 168 -18.99 -4.90 4.62
N TYR A 169 -17.86 -5.54 4.92
CA TYR A 169 -16.81 -5.02 5.79
C TYR A 169 -15.88 -4.04 5.07
N HIS A 170 -15.63 -2.89 5.72
CA HIS A 170 -14.67 -1.88 5.24
C HIS A 170 -13.85 -1.34 6.41
N GLU A 171 -12.54 -1.29 6.25
CA GLU A 171 -11.63 -0.57 7.14
C GLU A 171 -11.35 0.82 6.56
N ILE A 172 -11.55 1.84 7.36
CA ILE A 172 -11.44 3.23 6.94
C ILE A 172 -10.31 3.88 7.72
N ASN A 173 -9.19 4.13 7.05
CA ASN A 173 -8.03 4.83 7.62
C ASN A 173 -8.31 6.32 7.75
N LEU A 174 -7.93 6.91 8.88
CA LEU A 174 -8.33 8.24 9.29
C LEU A 174 -7.13 9.08 9.76
N LYS A 175 -7.26 10.40 9.60
CA LYS A 175 -6.35 11.38 10.18
C LYS A 175 -6.90 11.88 11.50
N ASN A 176 -6.06 11.84 12.55
CA ASN A 176 -6.46 12.21 13.91
C ASN A 176 -6.79 13.71 14.04
N ASN A 177 -7.67 14.04 14.98
CA ASN A 177 -8.04 15.39 15.40
C ASN A 177 -8.55 16.29 14.26
N GLN A 178 -9.21 15.70 13.26
CA GLN A 178 -9.88 16.45 12.20
C GLN A 178 -11.06 15.66 11.62
N TRP A 179 -12.02 16.38 11.00
CA TRP A 179 -13.05 15.73 10.22
C TRP A 179 -12.46 15.09 8.96
N ASN A 180 -12.70 13.80 8.79
CA ASN A 180 -12.40 13.04 7.60
C ASN A 180 -13.70 12.86 6.80
N GLU A 181 -13.70 13.27 5.55
CA GLU A 181 -14.78 12.94 4.63
C GLU A 181 -14.55 11.54 4.07
N CYS A 182 -15.45 10.62 4.33
CA CYS A 182 -15.31 9.21 4.03
C CYS A 182 -16.30 8.76 2.98
N PHE A 183 -15.85 7.90 2.07
CA PHE A 183 -16.67 7.32 1.02
C PHE A 183 -16.46 5.83 0.96
N VAL A 184 -17.55 5.08 0.76
CA VAL A 184 -17.52 3.64 0.51
C VAL A 184 -18.33 3.37 -0.76
N GLU A 185 -17.66 2.88 -1.78
CA GLU A 185 -18.30 2.44 -3.04
C GLU A 185 -19.01 1.10 -2.79
N MET A 186 -20.29 1.04 -3.12
CA MET A 186 -21.16 -0.07 -2.78
C MET A 186 -21.61 -0.90 -3.99
N SER A 187 -21.17 -0.56 -5.19
CA SER A 187 -21.65 -1.25 -6.41
C SER A 187 -21.40 -2.75 -6.40
N GLY A 188 -20.31 -3.18 -5.74
CA GLY A 188 -19.95 -4.59 -5.57
C GLY A 188 -20.61 -5.30 -4.38
N LEU A 189 -21.36 -4.59 -3.54
CA LEU A 189 -21.99 -5.16 -2.35
C LEU A 189 -23.41 -5.64 -2.66
N ALA A 190 -23.81 -6.74 -2.01
CA ALA A 190 -25.21 -7.14 -1.91
C ALA A 190 -25.95 -6.09 -1.06
N ARG A 191 -27.01 -5.48 -1.61
CA ARG A 191 -27.73 -4.40 -0.96
C ARG A 191 -29.23 -4.34 -1.36
N ASP A 192 -29.76 -5.48 -1.74
CA ASP A 192 -31.19 -5.63 -2.09
C ASP A 192 -32.11 -5.59 -0.87
N LYS A 193 -31.57 -5.85 0.34
CA LYS A 193 -32.30 -5.77 1.62
C LYS A 193 -31.34 -5.45 2.76
N VAL A 194 -30.87 -4.21 2.81
CA VAL A 194 -29.96 -3.75 3.88
C VAL A 194 -30.72 -3.65 5.19
N THR A 195 -30.24 -4.37 6.19
CA THR A 195 -30.86 -4.42 7.52
C THR A 195 -30.19 -3.48 8.51
N LYS A 196 -28.87 -3.28 8.38
CA LYS A 196 -28.09 -2.54 9.36
C LYS A 196 -26.81 -1.99 8.77
N ILE A 197 -26.36 -0.86 9.31
CA ILE A 197 -24.98 -0.39 9.20
C ILE A 197 -24.37 -0.33 10.59
N SER A 198 -23.09 -0.64 10.73
CA SER A 198 -22.40 -0.60 12.02
C SER A 198 -21.03 0.04 11.88
N PHE A 199 -20.71 0.94 12.81
CA PHE A 199 -19.37 1.48 12.99
C PHE A 199 -18.72 0.80 14.20
N ALA A 200 -17.46 0.37 14.08
CA ALA A 200 -16.80 -0.36 15.14
C ALA A 200 -15.35 0.06 15.36
N ILE A 201 -15.01 0.30 16.61
CA ILE A 201 -13.62 0.43 17.08
C ILE A 201 -13.15 -0.96 17.47
N GLU A 202 -12.06 -1.44 16.86
CA GLU A 202 -11.37 -2.64 17.32
C GLU A 202 -10.14 -2.25 18.13
N VAL A 203 -10.02 -2.76 19.34
CA VAL A 203 -8.92 -2.49 20.26
C VAL A 203 -8.12 -3.77 20.45
N PHE A 204 -6.83 -3.72 20.16
CA PHE A 204 -5.91 -4.84 20.30
C PHE A 204 -4.97 -4.72 21.50
N GLY A 205 -4.97 -3.58 22.20
CA GLY A 205 -4.15 -3.33 23.39
C GLY A 205 -2.63 -3.36 23.14
N LYS A 206 -2.20 -3.21 21.90
CA LYS A 206 -0.80 -3.30 21.51
C LYS A 206 0.02 -2.04 21.82
N GLU A 207 -0.63 -0.88 21.87
CA GLU A 207 0.04 0.41 22.02
C GLU A 207 -0.16 0.96 23.44
N ARG A 208 0.82 0.81 24.30
CA ARG A 208 0.72 1.24 25.71
C ARG A 208 0.79 2.75 25.92
N THR A 209 1.25 3.50 24.93
CA THR A 209 1.33 4.96 24.98
C THR A 209 0.08 5.66 24.48
N MET A 210 -0.92 4.91 24.01
CA MET A 210 -2.23 5.49 23.77
C MET A 210 -2.81 6.07 25.07
N GLY A 211 -3.54 7.18 24.92
CA GLY A 211 -4.38 7.71 26.01
C GLY A 211 -5.40 6.69 26.48
N ASP A 212 -6.15 7.03 27.53
CA ASP A 212 -7.08 6.08 28.16
C ASP A 212 -8.20 5.61 27.24
N PHE A 213 -8.58 6.44 26.25
CA PHE A 213 -9.74 6.19 25.40
C PHE A 213 -9.46 6.50 23.92
N LEU A 214 -10.06 5.68 23.06
CA LEU A 214 -10.24 5.95 21.64
C LEU A 214 -11.65 6.50 21.43
N ARG A 215 -11.76 7.67 20.77
CA ARG A 215 -13.04 8.32 20.48
C ARG A 215 -13.17 8.58 19.00
N PHE A 216 -14.36 8.29 18.48
CA PHE A 216 -14.72 8.58 17.09
C PHE A 216 -16.11 9.21 17.08
N ASP A 217 -16.21 10.41 16.55
CA ASP A 217 -17.48 11.09 16.32
C ASP A 217 -17.85 10.89 14.85
N VAL A 218 -19.00 10.25 14.60
CA VAL A 218 -19.52 9.96 13.25
C VAL A 218 -20.70 10.88 12.98
N ASP A 219 -20.81 11.41 11.75
CA ASP A 219 -21.88 12.33 11.41
C ASP A 219 -22.27 12.28 9.93
N ALA A 220 -23.49 12.74 9.63
CA ALA A 220 -24.03 12.95 8.29
C ALA A 220 -23.85 11.77 7.36
N VAL A 221 -24.46 10.64 7.68
CA VAL A 221 -24.42 9.43 6.83
C VAL A 221 -25.42 9.58 5.70
N GLU A 222 -24.91 9.57 4.47
CA GLU A 222 -25.65 9.79 3.23
C GLU A 222 -25.55 8.61 2.27
N LEU A 223 -26.64 8.24 1.63
CA LEU A 223 -26.64 7.43 0.42
C LEU A 223 -26.50 8.30 -0.80
N GLN A 224 -25.61 7.93 -1.70
CA GLN A 224 -25.38 8.67 -2.94
C GLN A 224 -25.50 7.76 -4.16
N LYS A 225 -26.08 8.32 -5.23
CA LYS A 225 -25.96 7.82 -6.59
C LYS A 225 -24.96 8.69 -7.31
N VAL A 226 -23.84 8.09 -7.73
CA VAL A 226 -22.78 8.79 -8.48
C VAL A 226 -22.68 8.27 -9.90
N GLU A 227 -22.15 9.10 -10.80
CA GLU A 227 -21.77 8.68 -12.15
C GLU A 227 -20.65 7.66 -12.12
N ASN A 228 -20.65 6.75 -13.10
CA ASN A 228 -19.59 5.76 -13.27
C ASN A 228 -19.29 4.99 -11.97
N PRO A 229 -20.28 4.24 -11.44
CA PRO A 229 -20.06 3.42 -10.26
C PRO A 229 -18.97 2.39 -10.55
N GLU A 230 -18.17 2.09 -9.54
CA GLU A 230 -17.21 0.99 -9.66
C GLU A 230 -17.93 -0.34 -9.64
N THR A 231 -17.99 -1.01 -10.78
CA THR A 231 -18.58 -2.34 -10.90
C THR A 231 -17.47 -3.37 -11.00
N VAL A 232 -16.75 -3.58 -9.90
CA VAL A 232 -15.70 -4.59 -9.88
C VAL A 232 -16.32 -5.94 -9.54
N LYS A 233 -16.42 -6.82 -10.54
CA LYS A 233 -16.67 -8.25 -10.33
C LYS A 233 -15.40 -9.01 -10.71
N GLY A 234 -14.57 -9.30 -9.73
CA GLY A 234 -13.30 -9.99 -9.96
C GLY A 234 -12.31 -9.13 -10.75
N TRP A 235 -11.76 -9.67 -11.82
CA TRP A 235 -10.72 -9.06 -12.66
C TRP A 235 -11.28 -8.19 -13.79
N MET A 236 -12.31 -7.41 -13.58
CA MET A 236 -12.83 -6.50 -14.59
C MET A 236 -12.35 -5.07 -14.34
N PRO A 237 -11.83 -4.37 -15.37
CA PRO A 237 -11.55 -2.96 -15.26
C PRO A 237 -12.83 -2.19 -14.99
N ALA A 238 -12.76 -1.14 -14.17
CA ALA A 238 -13.90 -0.25 -13.96
C ALA A 238 -14.35 0.36 -15.28
N GLN A 239 -15.66 0.64 -15.38
CA GLN A 239 -16.25 1.23 -16.58
C GLN A 239 -15.60 2.59 -16.92
N ASN A 240 -15.40 2.84 -18.20
CA ASN A 240 -14.72 4.01 -18.73
C ASN A 240 -13.29 4.19 -18.18
N ARG A 241 -12.54 3.07 -18.11
CA ARG A 241 -11.13 3.04 -17.72
C ARG A 241 -10.28 2.32 -18.74
N ILE A 242 -9.03 2.73 -18.77
CA ILE A 242 -7.94 2.06 -19.46
C ILE A 242 -6.95 1.62 -18.37
N ILE A 243 -6.68 0.32 -18.28
CA ILE A 243 -5.68 -0.22 -17.35
C ILE A 243 -4.37 -0.37 -18.11
N PHE A 244 -3.36 0.31 -17.65
CA PHE A 244 -2.04 0.40 -18.26
C PHE A 244 -0.95 0.45 -17.20
N SER A 245 0.31 0.31 -17.58
CA SER A 245 1.44 0.48 -16.66
C SER A 245 1.69 1.97 -16.40
N THR A 246 1.43 2.44 -15.19
CA THR A 246 1.72 3.83 -14.79
C THR A 246 3.22 4.09 -14.67
N THR A 247 4.02 3.07 -14.36
CA THR A 247 5.49 3.13 -14.42
C THR A 247 5.97 3.32 -15.86
N GLY A 248 5.23 2.77 -16.82
CA GLY A 248 5.54 2.84 -18.24
C GLY A 248 5.94 1.49 -18.83
N TYR A 249 6.59 1.53 -19.98
CA TYR A 249 6.96 0.35 -20.76
C TYR A 249 8.40 0.46 -21.27
N SER A 250 9.13 -0.65 -21.25
CA SER A 250 10.42 -0.73 -21.91
C SER A 250 10.25 -0.67 -23.43
N ILE A 251 11.22 -0.10 -24.12
CA ILE A 251 11.17 0.08 -25.60
C ILE A 251 10.91 -1.25 -26.30
N GLU A 252 11.64 -2.31 -25.90
CA GLU A 252 11.59 -3.62 -26.56
C GLU A 252 10.54 -4.58 -25.97
N SER A 253 9.95 -4.25 -24.83
CA SER A 253 8.93 -5.10 -24.19
C SER A 253 7.60 -5.06 -24.96
N PRO A 254 6.77 -6.10 -24.83
CA PRO A 254 5.35 -6.00 -25.16
C PRO A 254 4.69 -4.82 -24.44
N LYS A 255 3.90 -4.06 -25.16
CA LYS A 255 3.20 -2.87 -24.65
C LYS A 255 1.72 -3.01 -24.94
N SER A 256 0.96 -3.32 -23.90
CA SER A 256 -0.48 -3.50 -24.00
C SER A 256 -1.23 -2.80 -22.87
N ALA A 257 -2.50 -2.56 -23.08
CA ALA A 257 -3.41 -2.09 -22.05
C ALA A 257 -4.78 -2.76 -22.20
N ILE A 258 -5.53 -2.83 -21.10
CA ILE A 258 -6.90 -3.35 -21.09
C ILE A 258 -7.85 -2.16 -21.12
N VAL A 259 -8.88 -2.25 -21.93
CA VAL A 259 -9.84 -1.18 -22.19
C VAL A 259 -11.21 -1.60 -21.69
N ASN A 260 -11.89 -0.72 -20.96
CA ASN A 260 -13.32 -0.85 -20.65
C ASN A 260 -14.00 0.49 -20.92
N VAL A 261 -14.13 0.84 -22.20
CA VAL A 261 -14.71 2.11 -22.68
C VAL A 261 -15.85 1.78 -23.64
N GLU A 262 -17.08 2.14 -23.29
CA GLU A 262 -18.28 1.76 -24.07
C GLU A 262 -18.28 2.31 -25.51
N LYS A 263 -17.77 3.52 -25.71
CA LYS A 263 -17.80 4.23 -27.00
C LYS A 263 -16.39 4.51 -27.50
N HIS A 264 -15.77 3.55 -28.16
CA HIS A 264 -14.38 3.69 -28.58
C HIS A 264 -14.16 3.65 -30.12
N GLY A 265 -15.19 3.42 -30.90
CA GLY A 265 -15.03 3.38 -32.36
C GLY A 265 -14.08 2.29 -32.91
N GLY A 266 -13.69 1.31 -32.07
CA GLY A 266 -12.82 0.21 -32.42
C GLY A 266 -11.33 0.55 -32.55
N GLN A 267 -10.90 1.76 -32.17
CA GLN A 267 -9.53 2.23 -32.30
C GLN A 267 -9.04 2.96 -31.05
N PHE A 268 -7.71 2.95 -30.86
CA PHE A 268 -7.02 3.78 -29.90
C PHE A 268 -6.00 4.71 -30.57
N GLN A 269 -5.61 5.74 -29.87
CA GLN A 269 -4.53 6.66 -30.25
C GLN A 269 -3.50 6.72 -29.12
N LEU A 270 -2.23 6.61 -29.50
CA LEU A 270 -1.12 7.00 -28.65
C LEU A 270 -0.75 8.43 -29.01
N LYS A 271 -0.71 9.32 -28.01
CA LYS A 271 -0.40 10.73 -28.21
C LYS A 271 0.82 11.13 -27.41
N ASP A 272 1.63 12.01 -27.96
CA ASP A 272 2.66 12.69 -27.20
C ASP A 272 2.02 13.49 -26.06
N ALA A 273 2.51 13.32 -24.83
CA ALA A 273 1.88 13.90 -23.66
C ALA A 273 1.98 15.43 -23.60
N ALA A 274 3.00 16.03 -24.21
CA ALA A 274 3.22 17.47 -24.21
C ALA A 274 2.49 18.16 -25.35
N THR A 275 2.60 17.62 -26.55
CA THR A 275 2.08 18.27 -27.79
C THR A 275 0.67 17.81 -28.14
N GLN A 276 0.19 16.70 -27.56
CA GLN A 276 -1.06 16.02 -27.90
C GLN A 276 -1.13 15.53 -29.36
N ALA A 277 0.01 15.51 -30.06
CA ALA A 277 0.08 14.97 -31.41
C ALA A 277 -0.10 13.45 -31.38
N ILE A 278 -0.88 12.92 -32.33
CA ILE A 278 -1.05 11.49 -32.49
C ILE A 278 0.25 10.94 -33.09
N VAL A 279 0.87 9.99 -32.40
CA VAL A 279 2.13 9.35 -32.81
C VAL A 279 1.95 7.88 -33.24
N TYR A 280 0.86 7.25 -32.81
CA TYR A 280 0.51 5.89 -33.19
C TYR A 280 -1.00 5.66 -33.07
N THR A 281 -1.54 4.79 -33.90
CA THR A 281 -2.94 4.35 -33.83
C THR A 281 -3.02 2.85 -34.05
N GLY A 282 -3.99 2.21 -33.41
CA GLY A 282 -4.21 0.79 -33.57
C GLY A 282 -5.65 0.37 -33.21
N PRO A 283 -6.02 -0.88 -33.49
CA PRO A 283 -7.33 -1.38 -33.17
C PRO A 283 -7.49 -1.74 -31.70
N VAL A 284 -8.69 -1.58 -31.18
CA VAL A 284 -9.15 -2.25 -29.95
C VAL A 284 -9.59 -3.65 -30.33
N ARG A 285 -9.08 -4.67 -29.66
CA ARG A 285 -9.33 -6.08 -29.98
C ARG A 285 -10.00 -6.77 -28.79
N LYS A 286 -10.89 -7.71 -29.08
CA LYS A 286 -11.42 -8.62 -28.06
C LYS A 286 -10.47 -9.80 -27.90
N GLU A 287 -10.10 -10.08 -26.68
CA GLU A 287 -9.20 -11.17 -26.32
C GLU A 287 -9.82 -12.04 -25.24
N LYS A 288 -9.78 -13.35 -25.44
CA LYS A 288 -10.23 -14.34 -24.47
C LYS A 288 -9.03 -14.93 -23.77
N THR A 289 -9.01 -14.79 -22.45
CA THR A 289 -7.95 -15.29 -21.57
C THR A 289 -8.52 -16.27 -20.55
N GLY A 290 -7.64 -16.88 -19.75
CA GLY A 290 -8.06 -17.68 -18.60
C GLY A 290 -8.80 -16.91 -17.50
N LEU A 291 -8.70 -15.58 -17.50
CA LEU A 291 -9.36 -14.67 -16.54
C LEU A 291 -10.69 -14.10 -17.06
N GLY A 292 -10.98 -14.28 -18.34
CA GLY A 292 -12.19 -13.77 -18.97
C GLY A 292 -11.96 -13.21 -20.36
N GLU A 293 -12.98 -12.51 -20.89
CA GLU A 293 -12.92 -11.80 -22.16
C GLU A 293 -12.70 -10.30 -21.87
N PHE A 294 -11.69 -9.73 -22.53
CA PHE A 294 -11.30 -8.34 -22.36
C PHE A 294 -11.18 -7.64 -23.71
N GLU A 295 -11.36 -6.35 -23.71
CA GLU A 295 -10.90 -5.50 -24.81
C GLU A 295 -9.48 -5.05 -24.51
N THR A 296 -8.58 -5.23 -25.47
CA THR A 296 -7.14 -4.95 -25.34
C THR A 296 -6.66 -4.09 -26.48
N ILE A 297 -5.60 -3.37 -26.22
CA ILE A 297 -4.83 -2.62 -27.20
C ILE A 297 -3.37 -3.05 -27.13
N ASP A 298 -2.73 -3.07 -28.28
CA ASP A 298 -1.31 -3.43 -28.41
C ASP A 298 -0.60 -2.34 -29.23
N PHE A 299 0.47 -1.79 -28.64
CA PHE A 299 1.36 -0.82 -29.26
C PHE A 299 2.84 -1.25 -29.16
N SER A 300 3.08 -2.57 -29.10
CA SER A 300 4.42 -3.16 -28.98
C SER A 300 5.37 -2.74 -30.10
N ASP A 301 4.82 -2.50 -31.31
CA ASP A 301 5.60 -2.04 -32.48
C ASP A 301 6.07 -0.58 -32.35
N PHE A 302 5.49 0.21 -31.48
CA PHE A 302 5.92 1.58 -31.25
C PHE A 302 7.15 1.61 -30.34
N LYS A 303 8.31 1.99 -30.90
CA LYS A 303 9.63 1.93 -30.26
C LYS A 303 10.23 3.30 -29.91
N THR A 304 9.51 4.38 -30.17
CA THR A 304 10.04 5.72 -29.90
C THR A 304 10.00 6.01 -28.42
N GLN A 305 11.14 6.41 -27.88
CA GLN A 305 11.26 6.83 -26.48
C GLN A 305 10.57 8.16 -26.28
N GLY A 306 9.84 8.30 -25.16
CA GLY A 306 9.15 9.54 -24.83
C GLY A 306 8.10 9.37 -23.74
N ARG A 307 7.30 10.42 -23.54
CA ARG A 307 6.19 10.47 -22.61
C ARG A 307 4.87 10.54 -23.35
N TYR A 308 3.96 9.64 -23.07
CA TYR A 308 2.76 9.43 -23.88
C TYR A 308 1.51 9.31 -23.02
N VAL A 309 0.36 9.46 -23.67
CA VAL A 309 -0.98 9.12 -23.14
C VAL A 309 -1.68 8.22 -24.16
N ILE A 310 -2.52 7.31 -23.67
CA ILE A 310 -3.42 6.52 -24.52
C ILE A 310 -4.79 7.19 -24.48
N GLN A 311 -5.40 7.38 -25.65
CA GLN A 311 -6.77 7.80 -25.79
C GLN A 311 -7.60 6.74 -26.49
N VAL A 312 -8.76 6.41 -25.88
CA VAL A 312 -9.77 5.49 -26.43
C VAL A 312 -11.14 6.14 -26.25
N GLY A 313 -11.80 6.49 -27.36
CA GLY A 313 -12.98 7.34 -27.31
C GLY A 313 -12.68 8.67 -26.61
N ASP A 314 -13.50 8.99 -25.60
CA ASP A 314 -13.33 10.21 -24.80
C ASP A 314 -12.43 9.99 -23.55
N VAL A 315 -11.93 8.78 -23.33
CA VAL A 315 -11.10 8.44 -22.17
C VAL A 315 -9.63 8.57 -22.52
N THR A 316 -8.90 9.31 -21.69
CA THR A 316 -7.44 9.48 -21.81
C THR A 316 -6.76 9.06 -20.52
N THR A 317 -5.64 8.34 -20.62
CA THR A 317 -4.84 7.90 -19.48
C THR A 317 -4.06 9.05 -18.85
N LEU A 318 -3.54 8.82 -17.64
CA LEU A 318 -2.40 9.58 -17.14
C LEU A 318 -1.19 9.39 -18.07
N PRO A 319 -0.26 10.36 -18.11
CA PRO A 319 0.98 10.21 -18.86
C PRO A 319 1.86 9.10 -18.30
N PHE A 320 2.48 8.33 -19.18
CA PHE A 320 3.46 7.31 -18.87
C PHE A 320 4.67 7.40 -19.81
N TYR A 321 5.74 6.69 -19.46
CA TYR A 321 6.96 6.68 -20.25
C TYR A 321 7.10 5.40 -21.07
N ILE A 322 7.66 5.53 -22.27
CA ILE A 322 8.30 4.45 -23.01
C ILE A 322 9.80 4.76 -22.99
N HIS A 323 10.57 3.93 -22.28
CA HIS A 323 11.98 4.18 -22.06
C HIS A 323 12.73 2.87 -21.80
N GLN A 324 14.03 2.82 -22.10
CA GLN A 324 14.83 1.62 -21.90
C GLN A 324 14.95 1.22 -20.42
N ASP A 325 15.10 2.21 -19.56
CA ASP A 325 15.32 2.03 -18.12
C ASP A 325 14.12 2.46 -17.28
N VAL A 326 12.92 2.27 -17.80
CA VAL A 326 11.66 2.71 -17.17
C VAL A 326 11.45 2.17 -15.74
N TRP A 327 12.08 1.06 -15.39
CA TRP A 327 11.98 0.42 -14.07
C TRP A 327 13.08 0.85 -13.08
N GLU A 328 14.07 1.62 -13.52
CA GLU A 328 15.22 2.01 -12.69
C GLU A 328 14.78 2.81 -11.45
N ASP A 329 13.88 3.79 -11.63
CA ASP A 329 13.34 4.58 -10.52
C ASP A 329 12.64 3.70 -9.47
N SER A 330 11.87 2.72 -9.93
CA SER A 330 11.21 1.76 -9.02
C SER A 330 12.23 0.90 -8.25
N ALA A 331 13.34 0.52 -8.89
CA ALA A 331 14.41 -0.22 -8.23
C ALA A 331 15.08 0.61 -7.13
N TRP A 332 15.39 1.88 -7.39
CA TRP A 332 15.95 2.80 -6.41
C TRP A 332 15.01 3.02 -5.22
N ARG A 333 13.71 3.19 -5.47
CA ARG A 333 12.70 3.35 -4.42
C ARG A 333 12.57 2.10 -3.56
N MET A 334 12.60 0.92 -4.18
CA MET A 334 12.55 -0.35 -3.45
C MET A 334 13.77 -0.54 -2.55
N VAL A 335 14.96 -0.28 -3.05
CA VAL A 335 16.19 -0.35 -2.25
C VAL A 335 16.16 0.63 -1.09
N ASN A 336 15.66 1.85 -1.33
CA ASN A 336 15.48 2.82 -0.26
C ASN A 336 14.45 2.36 0.79
N PHE A 337 13.36 1.75 0.36
CA PHE A 337 12.38 1.16 1.28
C PHE A 337 13.04 0.11 2.18
N LEU A 338 13.75 -0.85 1.59
CA LEU A 338 14.44 -1.89 2.35
C LEU A 338 15.47 -1.29 3.33
N PHE A 339 16.22 -0.28 2.91
CA PHE A 339 17.12 0.44 3.82
C PHE A 339 16.36 1.02 5.02
N CYS A 340 15.18 1.60 4.80
CA CYS A 340 14.35 2.15 5.87
C CYS A 340 13.81 1.09 6.83
N GLU A 341 13.75 -0.17 6.41
CA GLU A 341 13.27 -1.30 7.21
C GLU A 341 14.40 -2.11 7.87
N ARG A 342 15.67 -1.68 7.79
CA ARG A 342 16.79 -2.38 8.43
C ARG A 342 16.58 -2.47 9.93
N CYS A 343 16.50 -3.67 10.47
CA CYS A 343 16.41 -3.91 11.91
C CYS A 343 17.78 -3.94 12.58
N GLY A 344 17.88 -3.39 13.79
CA GLY A 344 19.17 -3.31 14.51
C GLY A 344 20.10 -2.21 13.99
N TYR A 345 19.62 -1.36 13.10
CA TYR A 345 20.37 -0.28 12.48
C TYR A 345 19.62 1.06 12.66
N PRO A 346 20.29 2.14 13.11
CA PRO A 346 19.61 3.44 13.21
C PRO A 346 19.39 4.02 11.82
N VAL A 347 18.12 4.18 11.43
CA VAL A 347 17.72 4.81 10.16
C VAL A 347 17.25 6.24 10.44
N PRO A 348 18.03 7.27 10.05
CA PRO A 348 17.69 8.66 10.30
C PRO A 348 16.31 9.05 9.78
N GLY A 349 15.49 9.68 10.62
CA GLY A 349 14.13 10.11 10.28
C GLY A 349 13.09 8.99 10.25
N LYS A 350 13.46 7.74 10.57
CA LYS A 350 12.57 6.58 10.66
C LYS A 350 12.56 5.99 12.06
N HIS A 351 13.65 5.35 12.48
CA HIS A 351 13.77 4.72 13.80
C HIS A 351 15.22 4.71 14.28
N GLY A 352 15.41 4.49 15.58
CA GLY A 352 16.73 4.27 16.18
C GLY A 352 17.26 2.87 15.92
N ALA A 353 18.38 2.53 16.54
CA ALA A 353 18.81 1.13 16.65
C ALA A 353 17.75 0.37 17.45
N CYS A 354 17.22 -0.69 16.87
CA CYS A 354 16.09 -1.44 17.42
C CYS A 354 16.43 -2.90 17.58
N HIS A 355 15.75 -3.59 18.51
CA HIS A 355 15.77 -5.05 18.63
C HIS A 355 17.16 -5.68 18.73
N ASN A 356 18.12 -4.98 19.35
CA ASN A 356 19.49 -5.48 19.52
C ASN A 356 19.58 -6.63 20.53
N ASP A 357 18.53 -6.87 21.29
CA ASP A 357 18.41 -7.94 22.29
C ASP A 357 17.76 -9.23 21.73
N LEU A 358 17.48 -9.28 20.42
CA LEU A 358 16.98 -10.49 19.78
C LEU A 358 17.98 -11.63 19.84
N HIS A 359 17.52 -12.79 20.22
CA HIS A 359 18.37 -13.96 20.38
C HIS A 359 17.60 -15.26 20.11
N ALA A 360 18.36 -16.33 19.90
CA ALA A 360 17.87 -17.69 19.92
C ALA A 360 18.58 -18.47 21.03
N THR A 361 17.91 -19.44 21.63
CA THR A 361 18.53 -20.38 22.56
C THR A 361 18.72 -21.72 21.87
N TYR A 362 19.98 -22.17 21.75
CA TYR A 362 20.31 -23.43 21.12
C TYR A 362 21.41 -24.16 21.90
N ASN A 363 21.18 -25.44 22.24
CA ASN A 363 22.10 -26.24 23.03
C ASN A 363 22.56 -25.59 24.37
N GLY A 364 21.62 -24.83 25.00
CA GLY A 364 21.88 -24.12 26.27
C GLY A 364 22.68 -22.83 26.13
N HIS A 365 22.95 -22.37 24.89
CA HIS A 365 23.62 -21.11 24.61
C HIS A 365 22.63 -20.08 24.07
N ILE A 366 22.75 -18.83 24.52
CA ILE A 366 22.05 -17.69 23.98
C ILE A 366 22.89 -17.14 22.83
N ILE A 367 22.32 -17.10 21.64
CA ILE A 367 22.96 -16.66 20.40
C ILE A 367 22.25 -15.39 19.92
N PRO A 368 22.93 -14.22 19.86
CA PRO A 368 22.34 -13.00 19.32
C PRO A 368 21.97 -13.15 17.85
N ILE A 369 20.73 -12.80 17.50
CA ILE A 369 20.21 -12.85 16.12
C ILE A 369 19.50 -11.51 15.84
N ASN A 370 20.24 -10.54 15.36
CA ASN A 370 19.71 -9.25 14.94
C ASN A 370 20.10 -8.95 13.49
N GLY A 371 19.41 -8.02 12.83
CA GLY A 371 19.62 -7.69 11.42
C GLY A 371 18.39 -8.02 10.58
N GLY A 372 18.54 -8.10 9.26
CA GLY A 372 17.41 -8.27 8.34
C GLY A 372 16.52 -7.04 8.26
N TRP A 373 15.28 -7.23 7.81
CA TRP A 373 14.32 -6.15 7.63
C TRP A 373 13.03 -6.43 8.40
N HIS A 374 12.39 -5.37 8.88
CA HIS A 374 11.03 -5.44 9.38
C HIS A 374 10.07 -5.77 8.23
N ASP A 375 9.08 -6.64 8.45
CA ASP A 375 8.18 -7.09 7.40
C ASP A 375 6.76 -6.52 7.51
N ALA A 376 6.26 -6.26 8.71
CA ALA A 376 4.90 -5.82 8.93
C ALA A 376 4.78 -4.74 10.02
N ALA A 377 3.57 -4.26 10.25
CA ALA A 377 3.29 -3.21 11.24
C ALA A 377 3.61 -3.61 12.69
N ASP A 378 3.75 -4.89 12.97
CA ASP A 378 4.23 -5.43 14.25
C ASP A 378 5.75 -5.54 14.34
N MET A 379 6.45 -5.02 13.32
CA MET A 379 7.91 -5.01 13.22
C MET A 379 8.52 -6.41 13.26
N SER A 380 7.77 -7.42 12.84
CA SER A 380 8.24 -8.80 12.81
C SER A 380 9.38 -9.00 11.82
N GLN A 381 10.10 -10.09 12.00
CA GLN A 381 11.14 -10.54 11.10
C GLN A 381 10.94 -11.98 10.71
N GLN A 382 11.14 -12.25 9.44
CA GLN A 382 10.93 -13.55 8.84
C GLN A 382 12.22 -13.98 8.14
N THR A 383 12.85 -15.04 8.61
CA THR A 383 14.13 -15.52 8.02
C THR A 383 13.98 -15.91 6.56
N LEU A 384 12.87 -16.60 6.24
CA LEU A 384 12.60 -17.05 4.88
C LEU A 384 12.43 -15.87 3.92
N GLN A 385 11.57 -14.91 4.28
CA GLN A 385 11.31 -13.72 3.47
C GLN A 385 12.56 -12.87 3.32
N THR A 386 13.36 -12.72 4.37
CA THR A 386 14.65 -12.01 4.30
C THR A 386 15.58 -12.67 3.27
N GLY A 387 15.63 -14.00 3.25
CA GLY A 387 16.40 -14.75 2.26
C GLY A 387 15.90 -14.53 0.82
N GLU A 388 14.60 -14.60 0.60
CA GLU A 388 13.98 -14.36 -0.71
C GLU A 388 14.21 -12.93 -1.23
N ILE A 389 14.14 -11.94 -0.33
CA ILE A 389 14.45 -10.54 -0.66
C ILE A 389 15.93 -10.41 -1.04
N ALA A 390 16.84 -10.96 -0.24
CA ALA A 390 18.27 -10.93 -0.53
C ALA A 390 18.60 -11.59 -1.88
N TYR A 391 17.98 -12.73 -2.19
CA TYR A 391 18.11 -13.38 -3.49
C TYR A 391 17.62 -12.49 -4.64
N SER A 392 16.47 -11.84 -4.47
CA SER A 392 15.91 -10.93 -5.47
C SER A 392 16.83 -9.74 -5.73
N LEU A 393 17.42 -9.18 -4.67
CA LEU A 393 18.40 -8.09 -4.77
C LEU A 393 19.66 -8.53 -5.52
N LEU A 394 20.18 -9.75 -5.28
CA LEU A 394 21.31 -10.30 -6.02
C LEU A 394 21.01 -10.46 -7.50
N LEU A 395 19.83 -10.96 -7.86
CA LEU A 395 19.38 -11.04 -9.26
C LEU A 395 19.28 -9.65 -9.92
N MET A 396 18.73 -8.67 -9.21
CA MET A 396 18.65 -7.30 -9.72
C MET A 396 20.05 -6.69 -9.87
N ALA A 397 20.96 -6.94 -8.95
CA ALA A 397 22.35 -6.50 -9.04
C ALA A 397 23.06 -7.06 -10.28
N GLU A 398 22.88 -8.35 -10.60
CA GLU A 398 23.37 -8.93 -11.84
C GLU A 398 22.89 -8.14 -13.07
N ARG A 399 21.59 -7.85 -13.14
CA ARG A 399 21.01 -7.07 -14.23
C ARG A 399 21.57 -5.64 -14.31
N ALA A 400 21.77 -4.99 -13.17
CA ALA A 400 22.38 -3.68 -13.11
C ALA A 400 23.84 -3.73 -13.62
N LYS A 401 24.60 -4.74 -13.24
CA LYS A 401 25.98 -4.99 -13.71
C LYS A 401 26.03 -5.22 -15.22
N GLU A 402 25.16 -6.08 -15.77
CA GLU A 402 25.03 -6.34 -17.20
C GLU A 402 24.74 -5.06 -18.02
N LYS A 403 23.95 -4.15 -17.46
CA LYS A 403 23.63 -2.85 -18.06
C LYS A 403 24.72 -1.79 -17.85
N GLY A 404 25.76 -2.08 -17.09
CA GLY A 404 26.80 -1.12 -16.73
C GLY A 404 26.36 -0.06 -15.72
N ASN A 405 25.23 -0.26 -15.03
CA ASN A 405 24.73 0.64 -13.98
C ASN A 405 25.44 0.31 -12.66
N VAL A 406 26.66 0.82 -12.50
CA VAL A 406 27.54 0.52 -11.36
C VAL A 406 26.96 1.03 -10.05
N ASP A 407 26.33 2.19 -10.05
CA ASP A 407 25.77 2.79 -8.84
C ASP A 407 24.63 1.94 -8.28
N LEU A 408 23.68 1.58 -9.14
CA LEU A 408 22.58 0.70 -8.75
C LEU A 408 23.08 -0.69 -8.34
N TYR A 409 24.06 -1.25 -9.07
CA TYR A 409 24.71 -2.51 -8.71
C TYR A 409 25.27 -2.48 -7.29
N ASN A 410 26.07 -1.47 -6.97
CA ASN A 410 26.69 -1.35 -5.66
C ASN A 410 25.65 -1.22 -4.54
N ARG A 411 24.62 -0.45 -4.79
CA ARG A 411 23.57 -0.25 -3.80
C ARG A 411 22.73 -1.52 -3.55
N LEU A 412 22.38 -2.23 -4.63
CA LEU A 412 21.68 -3.51 -4.54
C LEU A 412 22.51 -4.56 -3.80
N MET A 413 23.83 -4.63 -4.09
CA MET A 413 24.74 -5.53 -3.41
C MET A 413 24.87 -5.22 -1.92
N GLU A 414 24.98 -3.95 -1.55
CA GLU A 414 25.05 -3.55 -0.14
C GLU A 414 23.80 -4.02 0.62
N GLU A 415 22.62 -3.82 0.05
CA GLU A 415 21.36 -4.21 0.69
C GLU A 415 21.18 -5.74 0.70
N ALA A 416 21.61 -6.43 -0.36
CA ALA A 416 21.61 -7.90 -0.40
C ALA A 416 22.51 -8.50 0.69
N LEU A 417 23.70 -7.92 0.89
CA LEU A 417 24.62 -8.33 1.94
C LEU A 417 24.05 -8.15 3.35
N TRP A 418 23.28 -7.10 3.58
CA TRP A 418 22.56 -6.88 4.84
C TRP A 418 21.61 -8.06 5.15
N GLY A 419 20.80 -8.45 4.17
CA GLY A 419 19.88 -9.59 4.31
C GLY A 419 20.62 -10.92 4.46
N MET A 420 21.68 -11.13 3.69
CA MET A 420 22.48 -12.36 3.78
C MET A 420 23.18 -12.50 5.13
N ASP A 421 23.70 -11.42 5.72
CA ASP A 421 24.29 -11.43 7.05
C ASP A 421 23.27 -11.95 8.10
N TYR A 422 22.04 -11.50 8.04
CA TYR A 422 20.97 -12.00 8.90
C TYR A 422 20.68 -13.49 8.64
N VAL A 423 20.52 -13.88 7.39
CA VAL A 423 20.26 -15.29 7.02
C VAL A 423 21.35 -16.21 7.59
N MET A 424 22.59 -15.79 7.49
CA MET A 424 23.74 -16.56 8.02
C MET A 424 23.71 -16.68 9.54
N LYS A 425 23.37 -15.60 10.26
CA LYS A 425 23.25 -15.62 11.73
C LYS A 425 22.15 -16.57 12.21
N THR A 426 21.16 -16.85 11.39
CA THR A 426 20.07 -17.78 11.77
C THR A 426 20.47 -19.25 11.74
N ARG A 427 21.63 -19.62 11.17
CA ARG A 427 22.13 -21.00 11.12
C ARG A 427 22.74 -21.37 12.46
N LEU A 428 22.16 -22.36 13.13
CA LEU A 428 22.55 -22.78 14.46
C LEU A 428 23.32 -24.14 14.47
N GLY A 429 23.37 -24.82 13.32
CA GLY A 429 23.99 -26.14 13.15
C GLY A 429 22.96 -27.28 13.09
N ASP A 430 23.37 -28.44 12.57
CA ASP A 430 22.58 -29.67 12.46
C ASP A 430 21.19 -29.47 11.79
N GLY A 431 21.08 -28.51 10.85
CA GLY A 431 19.84 -28.16 10.18
C GLY A 431 18.89 -27.31 11.02
N TYR A 432 19.28 -26.89 12.21
CA TYR A 432 18.48 -25.95 13.00
C TYR A 432 18.74 -24.49 12.60
N ARG A 433 17.66 -23.73 12.55
CA ARG A 433 17.67 -22.28 12.29
C ARG A 433 16.78 -21.54 13.27
N ALA A 434 17.12 -20.28 13.54
CA ALA A 434 16.22 -19.33 14.14
C ALA A 434 15.27 -18.80 13.06
N GLN A 435 13.96 -18.68 13.37
CA GLN A 435 12.96 -18.38 12.33
C GLN A 435 12.35 -17.00 12.41
N THR A 436 11.37 -16.86 13.27
CA THR A 436 10.44 -15.75 13.24
C THR A 436 10.41 -15.04 14.58
N TRP A 437 10.30 -13.74 14.49
CA TRP A 437 10.14 -12.88 15.62
C TRP A 437 9.07 -11.81 15.34
N GLY A 438 8.41 -11.30 16.37
CA GLY A 438 7.42 -10.24 16.24
C GLY A 438 7.22 -9.45 17.53
N THR A 439 7.00 -8.14 17.41
CA THR A 439 6.67 -7.26 18.51
C THR A 439 5.18 -7.31 18.82
N ASN A 440 4.82 -7.53 20.08
CA ASN A 440 3.44 -7.56 20.52
C ASN A 440 2.95 -6.22 21.11
N LEU A 441 3.87 -5.42 21.66
CA LEU A 441 3.56 -4.18 22.35
C LEU A 441 4.62 -3.12 22.03
N TRP A 442 4.18 -1.89 21.80
CA TRP A 442 5.03 -0.72 21.66
C TRP A 442 4.91 0.14 22.92
N THR A 443 6.00 0.23 23.67
CA THR A 443 5.96 0.73 25.06
C THR A 443 6.04 2.24 25.16
N ASP A 444 6.64 2.91 24.19
CA ASP A 444 6.86 4.38 24.18
C ASP A 444 6.15 5.10 23.02
N GLY A 445 5.31 4.42 22.24
CA GLY A 445 4.65 4.95 21.04
C GLY A 445 5.58 5.17 19.86
N LYS A 446 6.86 4.84 20.00
CA LYS A 446 7.84 4.84 18.93
C LYS A 446 8.12 3.40 18.51
N VAL A 447 8.04 3.17 17.24
CA VAL A 447 8.25 1.84 16.69
C VAL A 447 9.74 1.54 16.60
N GLY A 448 10.13 0.32 17.00
CA GLY A 448 11.49 -0.15 16.83
C GLY A 448 12.47 0.42 17.84
N THR A 449 12.06 0.52 19.10
CA THR A 449 12.94 0.83 20.22
C THR A 449 13.28 -0.42 21.03
N ASP A 450 14.38 -0.41 21.77
CA ASP A 450 14.85 -1.59 22.53
C ASP A 450 13.91 -1.97 23.69
N ASP A 451 13.00 -1.08 24.07
CA ASP A 451 12.02 -1.29 25.13
C ASP A 451 10.67 -1.80 24.63
N ASP A 452 10.51 -2.00 23.33
CA ASP A 452 9.31 -2.64 22.78
C ASP A 452 9.14 -4.04 23.39
N ALA A 453 7.97 -4.27 24.01
CA ALA A 453 7.68 -5.55 24.63
C ALA A 453 7.21 -6.55 23.58
N GLY A 454 7.91 -7.64 23.46
CA GLY A 454 7.58 -8.66 22.48
C GLY A 454 8.26 -9.98 22.78
N ARG A 455 8.19 -10.87 21.82
CA ARG A 455 8.92 -12.12 21.87
C ARG A 455 10.34 -11.87 21.37
N ARG A 456 11.29 -11.75 22.30
CA ARG A 456 12.71 -11.47 22.00
C ARG A 456 13.48 -12.74 21.63
N GLU A 457 12.94 -13.89 21.98
CA GLU A 457 13.53 -15.18 21.66
C GLU A 457 12.91 -15.73 20.37
N LEU A 458 13.74 -15.95 19.36
CA LEU A 458 13.34 -16.53 18.09
C LEU A 458 13.05 -18.02 18.25
N LEU A 459 12.09 -18.52 17.48
CA LEU A 459 11.84 -19.95 17.40
C LEU A 459 13.00 -20.65 16.73
N VAL A 460 13.46 -21.74 17.36
CA VAL A 460 14.48 -22.61 16.80
C VAL A 460 13.83 -23.89 16.31
N HIS A 461 13.97 -24.19 15.05
CA HIS A 461 13.46 -25.46 14.52
C HIS A 461 14.27 -25.94 13.30
N ASN A 462 14.09 -27.21 12.97
CA ASN A 462 14.67 -27.86 11.77
C ASN A 462 13.56 -28.04 10.73
N GLY A 463 13.32 -27.02 9.92
CA GLY A 463 12.32 -26.99 8.86
C GLY A 463 12.90 -27.38 7.50
N ALA A 464 12.33 -28.35 6.83
CA ALA A 464 12.82 -28.78 5.52
C ALA A 464 12.70 -27.66 4.47
N LEU A 465 11.56 -26.94 4.44
CA LEU A 465 11.33 -25.85 3.48
C LEU A 465 12.38 -24.77 3.62
N GLU A 466 12.55 -24.25 4.84
CA GLU A 466 13.51 -23.17 5.12
C GLU A 466 14.94 -23.60 4.81
N ASN A 467 15.32 -24.80 5.21
CA ASN A 467 16.68 -25.28 4.98
C ASN A 467 16.99 -25.43 3.49
N PHE A 468 16.11 -26.05 2.71
CA PHE A 468 16.35 -26.22 1.27
C PHE A 468 16.33 -24.90 0.51
N LEU A 469 15.37 -24.02 0.82
CA LEU A 469 15.27 -22.73 0.14
C LEU A 469 16.48 -21.84 0.46
N LEU A 470 16.80 -21.71 1.76
CA LEU A 470 17.93 -20.87 2.18
C LEU A 470 19.27 -21.43 1.73
N ALA A 471 19.48 -22.76 1.72
CA ALA A 471 20.68 -23.37 1.15
C ALA A 471 20.84 -23.03 -0.34
N GLY A 472 19.75 -23.04 -1.11
CA GLY A 472 19.78 -22.59 -2.51
C GLY A 472 20.16 -21.12 -2.66
N ILE A 473 19.61 -20.26 -1.81
CA ILE A 473 19.90 -18.81 -1.79
C ILE A 473 21.37 -18.57 -1.38
N GLU A 474 21.84 -19.22 -0.33
CA GLU A 474 23.22 -19.15 0.14
C GLU A 474 24.21 -19.61 -0.95
N ALA A 475 23.93 -20.73 -1.60
CA ALA A 475 24.74 -21.22 -2.72
C ALA A 475 24.78 -20.22 -3.89
N TYR A 476 23.64 -19.60 -4.22
CA TYR A 476 23.60 -18.57 -5.25
C TYR A 476 24.42 -17.33 -4.84
N ALA A 477 24.26 -16.87 -3.60
CA ALA A 477 25.00 -15.73 -3.05
C ALA A 477 26.53 -15.97 -3.08
N SER A 478 26.98 -17.18 -2.70
CA SER A 478 28.42 -17.53 -2.69
C SER A 478 29.10 -17.40 -4.05
N MET A 479 28.36 -17.57 -5.15
CA MET A 479 28.88 -17.40 -6.51
C MET A 479 28.96 -15.93 -6.96
N ARG A 480 28.32 -15.01 -6.27
CA ARG A 480 28.19 -13.58 -6.66
C ARG A 480 28.95 -12.63 -5.76
N ILE A 481 29.29 -13.07 -4.57
CA ILE A 481 29.98 -12.26 -3.57
C ILE A 481 31.47 -12.63 -3.59
N GLU A 482 32.25 -11.92 -4.42
CA GLU A 482 33.60 -12.31 -4.76
C GLU A 482 34.65 -12.04 -3.66
N ASN A 483 34.39 -11.09 -2.73
CA ASN A 483 35.43 -10.58 -1.82
C ASN A 483 35.06 -10.41 -0.35
N ASP A 484 33.96 -10.95 0.12
CA ASP A 484 33.63 -10.86 1.54
C ASP A 484 34.02 -12.15 2.28
N GLU A 485 35.03 -12.08 3.13
CA GLU A 485 35.51 -13.24 3.90
C GLU A 485 34.41 -13.84 4.79
N ARG A 486 33.44 -13.04 5.24
CA ARG A 486 32.30 -13.50 6.04
C ARG A 486 31.41 -14.47 5.26
N LEU A 487 31.38 -14.35 3.96
CA LEU A 487 30.52 -15.15 3.07
C LEU A 487 31.27 -16.34 2.46
N ARG A 488 32.61 -16.41 2.61
CA ARG A 488 33.39 -17.60 2.23
C ARG A 488 33.16 -18.78 3.17
N VAL A 489 32.51 -18.55 4.30
CA VAL A 489 32.11 -19.57 5.28
C VAL A 489 30.80 -20.25 4.91
N ILE A 490 30.14 -19.78 3.86
CA ILE A 490 28.98 -20.43 3.26
C ILE A 490 29.43 -21.61 2.44
#